data_2f64a68c58a539f8573eaee9cc360f57
#
_entry.id   2f64a68c58a539f8573eaee9cc360f57
#
_cell.length_a   1.000
_cell.length_b   1.000
_cell.length_c   1.000
_cell.angle_alpha   90.00
_cell.angle_beta   90.00
_cell.angle_gamma   90.00
#
_symmetry.space_group_name_H-M   'P 1'
#
loop_
_entity.id
_entity.type
_entity.pdbx_description
1 polymer ?
#
loop_
_entity_poly.entity_id
_entity_poly.type
_entity_poly.pdbx_seq_one_letter_code
_entity_poly.pdbx_strand_id
1 'polypeptide(L)'
;MIYVAKEYKDDLCKFSVVIRHEQVHQRINKLALDYFLPLADKALRNAIADVKGIKVPSPEQSQQGVEMLYKYYQFRLQPILDEMIRAVDAEQAKLDTLTSYKMQWDMCEKFKERQERDKYLKEMEEKLKAEL
;
A
#
# COMPACT_ATOMS: atom_id res chain seq x y z
N MET A 1 -7.70 -1.11 6.32
CA MET A 1 -8.10 -2.48 6.73
C MET A 1 -7.38 -3.48 5.84
N ILE A 2 -6.75 -4.50 6.42
CA ILE A 2 -6.04 -5.55 5.67
C ILE A 2 -6.90 -6.81 5.68
N TYR A 3 -7.12 -7.38 4.50
CA TYR A 3 -7.82 -8.65 4.32
C TYR A 3 -6.82 -9.75 3.97
N VAL A 4 -6.87 -10.85 4.70
CA VAL A 4 -6.03 -12.04 4.45
C VAL A 4 -6.94 -13.21 4.06
N ALA A 5 -6.53 -13.96 3.06
CA ALA A 5 -7.27 -15.12 2.58
C ALA A 5 -7.45 -16.17 3.70
N LYS A 6 -8.63 -16.80 3.74
CA LYS A 6 -9.01 -17.74 4.82
C LYS A 6 -8.07 -18.94 4.93
N GLU A 7 -7.51 -19.39 3.83
CA GLU A 7 -6.60 -20.53 3.74
C GLU A 7 -5.29 -20.32 4.51
N TYR A 8 -4.93 -19.07 4.83
CA TYR A 8 -3.74 -18.77 5.64
C TYR A 8 -4.03 -18.62 7.13
N LYS A 9 -5.28 -18.72 7.54
CA LYS A 9 -5.71 -18.50 8.92
C LYS A 9 -5.03 -19.46 9.91
N ASP A 10 -4.83 -20.70 9.51
CA ASP A 10 -4.27 -21.77 10.35
C ASP A 10 -2.75 -21.94 10.22
N ASP A 11 -2.10 -21.15 9.36
CA ASP A 11 -0.64 -21.10 9.18
C ASP A 11 -0.11 -19.74 9.63
N LEU A 12 0.33 -19.66 10.89
CA LEU A 12 0.80 -18.40 11.50
C LEU A 12 1.96 -17.76 10.74
N CYS A 13 2.88 -18.55 10.17
CA CYS A 13 3.97 -18.00 9.38
C CYS A 13 3.45 -17.34 8.11
N LYS A 14 2.66 -18.06 7.31
CA LYS A 14 2.07 -17.53 6.08
C LYS A 14 1.16 -16.34 6.33
N PHE A 15 0.35 -16.41 7.39
CA PHE A 15 -0.49 -15.29 7.82
C PHE A 15 0.36 -14.05 8.13
N SER A 16 1.43 -14.21 8.91
CA SER A 16 2.32 -13.09 9.26
C SER A 16 3.04 -12.50 8.05
N VAL A 17 3.45 -13.35 7.11
CA VAL A 17 4.09 -12.92 5.86
C VAL A 17 3.12 -12.09 5.02
N VAL A 18 1.88 -12.56 4.85
CA VAL A 18 0.85 -11.83 4.09
C VAL A 18 0.54 -10.49 4.77
N ILE A 19 0.36 -10.47 6.08
CA ILE A 19 0.12 -9.22 6.82
C ILE A 19 1.26 -8.22 6.61
N ARG A 20 2.52 -8.66 6.69
CA ARG A 20 3.68 -7.78 6.45
C ARG A 20 3.72 -7.26 5.03
N HIS A 21 3.43 -8.10 4.06
CA HIS A 21 3.36 -7.72 2.65
C HIS A 21 2.33 -6.59 2.45
N GLU A 22 1.12 -6.77 2.96
CA GLU A 22 0.05 -5.77 2.88
C GLU A 22 0.39 -4.49 3.65
N GLN A 23 1.07 -4.60 4.79
CA GLN A 23 1.55 -3.43 5.54
C GLN A 23 2.57 -2.61 4.74
N VAL A 24 3.41 -3.25 3.93
CA VAL A 24 4.35 -2.53 3.05
C VAL A 24 3.58 -1.77 1.96
N HIS A 25 2.56 -2.37 1.35
CA HIS A 25 1.68 -1.65 0.42
C HIS A 25 1.04 -0.42 1.07
N GLN A 26 0.49 -0.57 2.26
CA GLN A 26 -0.08 0.56 3.01
C GLN A 26 0.96 1.64 3.30
N ARG A 27 2.19 1.26 3.64
CA ARG A 27 3.27 2.21 3.90
C ARG A 27 3.68 2.97 2.65
N ILE A 28 3.75 2.30 1.49
CA ILE A 28 4.01 2.95 0.20
C ILE A 28 2.94 4.00 -0.07
N ASN A 29 1.66 3.65 0.08
CA ASN A 29 0.55 4.58 -0.13
C ASN A 29 0.64 5.78 0.82
N LYS A 30 0.92 5.53 2.11
CA LYS A 30 1.06 6.60 3.10
C LYS A 30 2.20 7.55 2.77
N LEU A 31 3.37 7.02 2.42
CA LEU A 31 4.53 7.85 2.05
C LEU A 31 4.27 8.67 0.80
N ALA A 32 3.58 8.11 -0.19
CA ALA A 32 3.18 8.83 -1.39
C ALA A 32 2.23 9.99 -1.05
N LEU A 33 1.21 9.75 -0.22
CA LEU A 33 0.30 10.80 0.24
C LEU A 33 1.04 11.89 1.02
N ASP A 34 1.90 11.53 1.96
CA ASP A 34 2.69 12.48 2.75
C ASP A 34 3.58 13.39 1.87
N TYR A 35 4.07 12.86 0.75
CA TYR A 35 4.88 13.62 -0.21
C TYR A 35 4.03 14.46 -1.18
N PHE A 36 3.00 13.87 -1.79
CA PHE A 36 2.25 14.51 -2.89
C PHE A 36 1.13 15.44 -2.41
N LEU A 37 0.51 15.22 -1.25
CA LEU A 37 -0.54 16.08 -0.74
C LEU A 37 -0.13 17.55 -0.57
N PRO A 38 1.06 17.87 0.00
CA PRO A 38 1.52 19.26 0.08
C PRO A 38 1.71 19.90 -1.30
N LEU A 39 2.16 19.13 -2.30
CA LEU A 39 2.30 19.61 -3.68
C LEU A 39 0.93 19.88 -4.31
N ALA A 40 -0.04 18.99 -4.10
CA ALA A 40 -1.41 19.17 -4.57
C ALA A 40 -2.08 20.37 -3.89
N ASP A 41 -1.93 20.54 -2.58
CA ASP A 41 -2.45 21.70 -1.83
C ASP A 41 -1.89 23.01 -2.39
N LYS A 42 -0.58 23.08 -2.62
CA LYS A 42 0.06 24.26 -3.21
C LYS A 42 -0.45 24.55 -4.61
N ALA A 43 -0.56 23.52 -5.45
CA ALA A 43 -1.08 23.68 -6.83
C ALA A 43 -2.54 24.15 -6.82
N LEU A 44 -3.37 23.63 -5.93
CA LEU A 44 -4.76 24.04 -5.77
C LEU A 44 -4.88 25.48 -5.28
N ARG A 45 -4.09 25.88 -4.28
CA ARG A 45 -4.06 27.28 -3.78
C ARG A 45 -3.65 28.25 -4.88
N ASN A 46 -2.64 27.89 -5.68
CA ASN A 46 -2.21 28.71 -6.82
C ASN A 46 -3.32 28.80 -7.87
N ALA A 47 -3.99 27.68 -8.17
CA ALA A 47 -5.10 27.67 -9.12
C ALA A 47 -6.27 28.53 -8.64
N ILE A 48 -6.60 28.51 -7.35
CA ILE A 48 -7.64 29.38 -6.75
C ILE A 48 -7.22 30.84 -6.85
N ALA A 49 -5.96 31.17 -6.57
CA ALA A 49 -5.44 32.53 -6.64
C ALA A 49 -5.44 33.09 -8.07
N ASP A 50 -5.22 32.21 -9.09
CA ASP A 50 -5.22 32.60 -10.50
C ASP A 50 -6.63 32.90 -11.03
N VAL A 51 -7.67 32.32 -10.40
CA VAL A 51 -9.08 32.53 -10.79
C VAL A 51 -9.75 33.51 -9.86
N LYS A 52 -9.86 34.76 -10.29
CA LYS A 52 -10.51 35.83 -9.50
C LYS A 52 -12.04 35.81 -9.57
N GLY A 53 -12.60 35.06 -10.48
CA GLY A 53 -14.03 34.87 -10.65
C GLY A 53 -14.38 34.40 -12.05
N ILE A 54 -15.54 33.80 -12.18
CA ILE A 54 -16.14 33.44 -13.48
C ILE A 54 -17.41 34.26 -13.64
N LYS A 55 -17.48 34.99 -14.77
CA LYS A 55 -18.71 35.69 -15.17
C LYS A 55 -19.55 34.73 -16.00
N VAL A 56 -20.81 34.58 -15.60
CA VAL A 56 -21.82 33.86 -16.36
C VAL A 56 -22.86 34.83 -16.88
N PRO A 57 -23.39 34.61 -18.11
CA PRO A 57 -24.34 35.54 -18.73
C PRO A 57 -25.68 35.69 -18.00
N SER A 58 -26.08 34.65 -17.24
CA SER A 58 -27.31 34.63 -16.45
C SER A 58 -27.19 33.70 -15.26
N PRO A 59 -28.04 33.86 -14.21
CA PRO A 59 -28.08 32.96 -13.05
C PRO A 59 -28.34 31.49 -13.41
N GLU A 60 -29.08 31.24 -14.48
CA GLU A 60 -29.38 29.89 -14.99
C GLU A 60 -28.12 29.17 -15.52
N GLN A 61 -27.08 29.91 -15.87
CA GLN A 61 -25.80 29.40 -16.36
C GLN A 61 -24.75 29.26 -15.25
N SER A 62 -25.11 29.53 -14.00
CA SER A 62 -24.19 29.42 -12.87
C SER A 62 -23.63 28.00 -12.71
N GLN A 63 -24.41 26.97 -12.98
CA GLN A 63 -23.96 25.58 -12.95
C GLN A 63 -22.85 25.32 -13.99
N GLN A 64 -22.93 25.87 -15.17
CA GLN A 64 -21.88 25.77 -16.19
C GLN A 64 -20.58 26.43 -15.71
N GLY A 65 -20.68 27.56 -15.00
CA GLY A 65 -19.54 28.22 -14.38
C GLY A 65 -18.85 27.36 -13.32
N VAL A 66 -19.62 26.68 -12.48
CA VAL A 66 -19.10 25.72 -11.51
C VAL A 66 -18.37 24.55 -12.19
N GLU A 67 -18.96 23.99 -13.24
CA GLU A 67 -18.34 22.89 -14.01
C GLU A 67 -17.03 23.33 -14.69
N MET A 68 -16.95 24.54 -15.19
CA MET A 68 -15.72 25.11 -15.74
C MET A 68 -14.62 25.23 -14.69
N LEU A 69 -14.95 25.68 -13.47
CA LEU A 69 -14.03 25.75 -12.33
C LEU A 69 -13.51 24.37 -11.96
N TYR A 70 -14.40 23.39 -11.87
CA TYR A 70 -14.01 22.00 -11.57
C TYR A 70 -13.02 21.46 -12.60
N LYS A 71 -13.30 21.62 -13.88
CA LYS A 71 -12.40 21.20 -14.95
C LYS A 71 -11.05 21.90 -14.89
N TYR A 72 -11.05 23.18 -14.58
CA TYR A 72 -9.81 23.95 -14.43
C TYR A 72 -8.96 23.43 -13.27
N TYR A 73 -9.56 23.20 -12.10
CA TYR A 73 -8.85 22.68 -10.94
C TYR A 73 -8.35 21.26 -11.17
N GLN A 74 -9.15 20.40 -11.79
CA GLN A 74 -8.71 19.08 -12.21
C GLN A 74 -7.51 19.14 -13.14
N PHE A 75 -7.55 20.01 -14.14
CA PHE A 75 -6.42 20.21 -15.05
C PHE A 75 -5.14 20.62 -14.32
N ARG A 76 -5.24 21.50 -13.33
CA ARG A 76 -4.09 21.95 -12.55
C ARG A 76 -3.55 20.88 -11.59
N LEU A 77 -4.38 19.99 -11.10
CA LEU A 77 -4.00 18.91 -10.19
C LEU A 77 -3.56 17.64 -10.91
N GLN A 78 -4.07 17.39 -12.10
CA GLN A 78 -3.87 16.13 -12.81
C GLN A 78 -2.40 15.72 -12.96
N PRO A 79 -1.44 16.59 -13.31
CA PRO A 79 -0.04 16.20 -13.42
C PRO A 79 0.55 15.65 -12.11
N ILE A 80 0.15 16.22 -10.96
CA ILE A 80 0.61 15.78 -9.63
C ILE A 80 0.01 14.43 -9.30
N LEU A 81 -1.29 14.25 -9.55
CA LEU A 81 -1.98 12.97 -9.32
C LEU A 81 -1.42 11.86 -10.21
N ASP A 82 -1.16 12.14 -11.48
CA ASP A 82 -0.58 11.18 -12.43
C ASP A 82 0.84 10.77 -12.00
N GLU A 83 1.63 11.70 -11.50
CA GLU A 83 2.97 11.40 -10.97
C GLU A 83 2.89 10.56 -9.70
N MET A 84 1.97 10.87 -8.79
CA MET A 84 1.72 10.09 -7.59
C MET A 84 1.34 8.65 -7.94
N ILE A 85 0.38 8.47 -8.84
CA ILE A 85 -0.09 7.13 -9.27
C ILE A 85 1.08 6.35 -9.87
N ARG A 86 1.83 6.94 -10.79
CA ARG A 86 3.00 6.27 -11.40
C ARG A 86 4.06 5.87 -10.36
N ALA A 87 4.34 6.74 -9.38
CA ALA A 87 5.30 6.45 -8.34
C ALA A 87 4.82 5.30 -7.43
N VAL A 88 3.55 5.31 -7.03
CA VAL A 88 2.95 4.24 -6.22
C VAL A 88 2.96 2.91 -6.98
N ASP A 89 2.49 2.90 -8.22
CA ASP A 89 2.42 1.69 -9.06
C ASP A 89 3.81 1.09 -9.27
N ALA A 90 4.83 1.92 -9.52
CA ALA A 90 6.21 1.48 -9.70
C ALA A 90 6.78 0.81 -8.43
N GLU A 91 6.51 1.35 -7.26
CA GLU A 91 6.98 0.76 -5.99
C GLU A 91 6.19 -0.50 -5.61
N GLN A 92 4.88 -0.50 -5.82
CA GLN A 92 4.05 -1.67 -5.56
C GLN A 92 4.39 -2.83 -6.49
N ALA A 93 4.67 -2.57 -7.76
CA ALA A 93 5.08 -3.59 -8.72
C ALA A 93 6.40 -4.29 -8.35
N LYS A 94 7.33 -3.61 -7.67
CA LYS A 94 8.56 -4.24 -7.14
C LYS A 94 8.24 -5.26 -6.04
N LEU A 95 7.20 -5.00 -5.26
CA LEU A 95 6.78 -5.86 -4.15
C LEU A 95 5.99 -7.07 -4.65
N ASP A 96 5.12 -6.87 -5.65
CA ASP A 96 4.22 -7.89 -6.21
C ASP A 96 4.90 -8.73 -7.29
N THR A 97 6.12 -9.17 -7.06
CA THR A 97 6.83 -10.06 -7.97
C THR A 97 6.72 -11.52 -7.53
N LEU A 98 6.71 -12.44 -8.48
CA LEU A 98 6.75 -13.88 -8.21
C LEU A 98 7.96 -14.24 -7.34
N THR A 99 9.11 -13.62 -7.59
CA THR A 99 10.34 -13.82 -6.81
C THR A 99 10.14 -13.38 -5.35
N SER A 100 9.50 -12.24 -5.10
CA SER A 100 9.20 -11.75 -3.76
C SER A 100 8.31 -12.74 -2.99
N TYR A 101 7.21 -13.19 -3.59
CA TYR A 101 6.32 -14.18 -2.99
C TYR A 101 7.03 -15.52 -2.70
N LYS A 102 7.82 -15.99 -3.65
CA LYS A 102 8.59 -17.23 -3.48
C LYS A 102 9.57 -17.14 -2.32
N MET A 103 10.32 -16.05 -2.22
CA MET A 103 11.25 -15.83 -1.10
C MET A 103 10.52 -15.84 0.26
N GLN A 104 9.34 -15.25 0.34
CA GLN A 104 8.53 -15.22 1.55
C GLN A 104 8.04 -16.62 1.95
N TRP A 105 7.60 -17.42 0.98
CA TRP A 105 7.18 -18.81 1.22
C TRP A 105 8.35 -19.71 1.62
N ASP A 106 9.49 -19.55 1.00
CA ASP A 106 10.72 -20.29 1.33
C ASP A 106 11.17 -20.00 2.77
N MET A 107 10.99 -18.77 3.26
CA MET A 107 11.23 -18.44 4.68
C MET A 107 10.32 -19.22 5.63
N CYS A 108 9.04 -19.38 5.30
CA CYS A 108 8.11 -20.13 6.13
C CYS A 108 8.45 -21.64 6.15
N GLU A 109 8.82 -22.23 5.02
CA GLU A 109 9.22 -23.64 4.97
C GLU A 109 10.49 -23.89 5.81
N LYS A 110 11.50 -23.05 5.68
CA LYS A 110 12.73 -23.15 6.51
C LYS A 110 12.45 -22.99 8.01
N PHE A 111 11.49 -22.14 8.37
CA PHE A 111 11.09 -21.98 9.76
C PHE A 111 10.41 -23.25 10.32
N LYS A 112 9.54 -23.91 9.55
CA LYS A 112 8.91 -25.18 9.91
C LYS A 112 9.97 -26.29 10.09
N GLU A 113 10.87 -26.44 9.16
CA GLU A 113 11.97 -27.41 9.24
C GLU A 113 12.80 -27.22 10.51
N ARG A 114 13.09 -25.96 10.89
CA ARG A 114 13.79 -25.66 12.12
C ARG A 114 13.00 -26.05 13.37
N GLN A 115 11.69 -25.74 13.40
CA GLN A 115 10.82 -26.11 14.52
C GLN A 115 10.72 -27.63 14.70
N GLU A 116 10.57 -28.38 13.63
CA GLU A 116 10.52 -29.85 13.65
C GLU A 116 11.84 -30.44 14.15
N ARG A 117 12.96 -29.92 13.70
CA ARG A 117 14.28 -30.31 14.19
C ARG A 117 14.47 -30.03 15.67
N ASP A 118 14.10 -28.84 16.13
CA ASP A 118 14.24 -28.43 17.53
C ASP A 118 13.36 -29.30 18.44
N LYS A 119 12.15 -29.65 17.98
CA LYS A 119 11.26 -30.58 18.68
C LYS A 119 11.89 -31.98 18.77
N TYR A 120 12.42 -32.49 17.67
CA TYR A 120 13.09 -33.79 17.64
C TYR A 120 14.29 -33.84 18.59
N LEU A 121 15.14 -32.81 18.58
CA LEU A 121 16.30 -32.73 19.49
C LEU A 121 15.88 -32.71 20.97
N LYS A 122 14.81 -32.00 21.28
CA LYS A 122 14.26 -31.97 22.64
C LYS A 122 13.73 -33.34 23.10
N GLU A 123 12.98 -34.01 22.23
CA GLU A 123 12.49 -35.38 22.50
C GLU A 123 13.61 -36.37 22.69
N MET A 124 14.70 -36.28 21.93
CA MET A 124 15.90 -37.11 22.09
C MET A 124 16.60 -36.82 23.41
N GLU A 125 16.75 -35.55 23.79
CA GLU A 125 17.36 -35.16 25.06
C GLU A 125 16.56 -35.70 26.27
N GLU A 126 15.22 -35.61 26.20
CA GLU A 126 14.34 -36.14 27.26
C GLU A 126 14.46 -37.67 27.37
N LYS A 127 14.56 -38.40 26.25
CA LYS A 127 14.79 -39.86 26.29
C LYS A 127 16.13 -40.23 26.90
N LEU A 128 17.19 -39.54 26.52
CA LEU A 128 18.54 -39.78 27.07
C LEU A 128 18.58 -39.51 28.56
N LYS A 129 17.90 -38.48 29.04
CA LYS A 129 17.80 -38.21 30.50
C LYS A 129 17.02 -39.29 31.26
N ALA A 130 16.01 -39.91 30.64
CA ALA A 130 15.22 -40.97 31.24
C ALA A 130 15.97 -42.31 31.31
N GLU A 131 16.97 -42.54 30.45
CA GLU A 131 17.79 -43.74 30.42
C GLU A 131 19.02 -43.69 31.35
N LEU A 132 19.35 -42.52 31.86
CA LEU A 132 20.42 -42.30 32.82
C LEU A 132 19.91 -42.45 34.25
#